data_5e1603affbb49f80a88bd0e832ba0ad5
#
_entry.id   5e1603affbb49f80a88bd0e832ba0ad5
#
_cell.length_a   1.000
_cell.length_b   1.000
_cell.length_c   1.000
_cell.angle_alpha   90.00
_cell.angle_beta   90.00
_cell.angle_gamma   90.00
#
_symmetry.space_group_name_H-M   'P 1'
#
loop_
_entity.id
_entity.type
_entity.pdbx_description
1 polymer ?
#
loop_
_entity_poly.entity_id
_entity_poly.type
_entity_poly.pdbx_seq_one_letter_code
_entity_poly.pdbx_strand_id
1 'polypeptide(L)'
;MRSRIIAVLACLALAVSVFAQQPPLTGTWTGDWGPSPSDRNQVTVELKWDGKALTGTVNPDSGPVQLQKSTFDPKTGAVHMEAMTPGRGGSPYHYIIDGKLDRTTIAGTWNHESFKGDFKITKQ
;
A
#
# COMPACT_ATOMS: atom_id res chain seq x y z
N MET A 1 -44.96 11.60 -15.00
CA MET A 1 -44.51 10.21 -15.12
C MET A 1 -43.12 10.09 -15.71
N ARG A 2 -42.86 10.72 -16.81
CA ARG A 2 -41.54 10.63 -17.47
C ARG A 2 -40.43 11.22 -16.65
N SER A 3 -40.69 12.29 -15.93
CA SER A 3 -39.70 12.93 -15.07
C SER A 3 -39.27 12.03 -13.89
N ARG A 4 -40.14 11.13 -13.46
CA ARG A 4 -39.79 10.18 -12.41
C ARG A 4 -38.74 9.17 -12.88
N ILE A 5 -38.87 8.74 -14.12
CA ILE A 5 -37.92 7.81 -14.73
C ILE A 5 -36.54 8.45 -14.81
N ILE A 6 -36.49 9.72 -15.19
CA ILE A 6 -35.22 10.46 -15.28
C ILE A 6 -34.57 10.58 -13.90
N ALA A 7 -35.35 10.81 -12.86
CA ALA A 7 -34.84 10.91 -11.50
C ALA A 7 -34.21 9.60 -11.03
N VAL A 8 -34.83 8.47 -11.39
CA VAL A 8 -34.30 7.15 -11.05
C VAL A 8 -32.96 6.91 -11.73
N LEU A 9 -32.83 7.30 -12.99
CA LEU A 9 -31.56 7.17 -13.70
C LEU A 9 -30.47 8.01 -13.06
N ALA A 10 -30.77 9.19 -12.58
CA ALA A 10 -29.80 10.03 -11.87
C ALA A 10 -29.31 9.36 -10.59
N CYS A 11 -30.19 8.70 -9.85
CA CYS A 11 -29.81 7.96 -8.66
C CYS A 11 -28.87 6.81 -8.97
N LEU A 12 -29.11 6.10 -10.07
CA LEU A 12 -28.23 5.01 -10.50
C LEU A 12 -26.82 5.54 -10.84
N ALA A 13 -26.75 6.67 -11.48
CA ALA A 13 -25.46 7.29 -11.79
C ALA A 13 -24.67 7.63 -10.52
N LEU A 14 -25.33 8.12 -9.48
CA LEU A 14 -24.70 8.40 -8.21
C LEU A 14 -24.17 7.11 -7.55
N ALA A 15 -24.91 6.03 -7.63
CA ALA A 15 -24.47 4.75 -7.09
C ALA A 15 -23.19 4.27 -7.77
N VAL A 16 -23.08 4.43 -9.08
CA VAL A 16 -21.86 4.08 -9.81
C VAL A 16 -20.68 4.92 -9.34
N SER A 17 -20.90 6.21 -9.06
CA SER A 17 -19.85 7.08 -8.56
C SER A 17 -19.31 6.63 -7.21
N VAL A 18 -20.16 6.09 -6.34
CA VAL A 18 -19.73 5.56 -5.05
C VAL A 18 -18.79 4.37 -5.23
N PHE A 19 -19.07 3.48 -6.17
CA PHE A 19 -18.17 2.38 -6.47
C PHE A 19 -16.81 2.85 -6.94
N ALA A 20 -16.78 3.91 -7.74
CA ALA A 20 -15.54 4.46 -8.26
C ALA A 20 -14.65 5.05 -7.16
N GLN A 21 -15.20 5.27 -5.96
CA GLN A 21 -14.47 5.83 -4.83
C GLN A 21 -13.84 4.77 -3.92
N GLN A 22 -13.91 3.50 -4.28
CA GLN A 22 -13.27 2.45 -3.47
C GLN A 22 -11.77 2.66 -3.43
N PRO A 23 -11.15 2.50 -2.24
CA PRO A 23 -9.72 2.78 -2.09
C PRO A 23 -8.88 1.86 -2.94
N PRO A 24 -7.97 2.39 -3.75
CA PRO A 24 -7.10 1.55 -4.58
C PRO A 24 -6.03 0.80 -3.79
N LEU A 25 -5.77 1.21 -2.55
CA LEU A 25 -4.72 0.60 -1.73
C LEU A 25 -5.12 -0.74 -1.13
N THR A 26 -6.38 -0.93 -0.79
CA THR A 26 -6.81 -2.15 -0.12
C THR A 26 -6.64 -3.35 -1.03
N GLY A 27 -5.93 -4.36 -0.55
CA GLY A 27 -5.73 -5.59 -1.31
C GLY A 27 -4.36 -6.20 -1.07
N THR A 28 -4.04 -7.20 -1.89
CA THR A 28 -2.76 -7.90 -1.84
C THR A 28 -1.84 -7.35 -2.91
N TRP A 29 -0.62 -7.07 -2.52
CA TRP A 29 0.41 -6.49 -3.38
C TRP A 29 1.61 -7.42 -3.42
N THR A 30 2.20 -7.62 -4.59
CA THR A 30 3.41 -8.44 -4.73
C THR A 30 4.45 -7.71 -5.55
N GLY A 31 5.70 -7.99 -5.26
CA GLY A 31 6.80 -7.37 -5.99
C GLY A 31 8.13 -7.73 -5.40
N ASP A 32 9.06 -6.81 -5.47
CA ASP A 32 10.40 -7.04 -4.95
C ASP A 32 11.01 -5.78 -4.35
N TRP A 33 12.07 -5.99 -3.59
CA TRP A 33 12.85 -4.93 -2.97
C TRP A 33 14.29 -5.38 -2.83
N GLY A 34 15.19 -4.45 -2.75
CA GLY A 34 16.59 -4.79 -2.54
C GLY A 34 17.50 -3.57 -2.65
N PRO A 35 18.78 -3.73 -2.29
CA PRO A 35 19.75 -2.63 -2.33
C PRO A 35 20.29 -2.33 -3.73
N SER A 36 20.10 -3.25 -4.68
CA SER A 36 20.60 -3.07 -6.04
C SER A 36 19.76 -3.86 -7.03
N PRO A 37 19.89 -3.60 -8.34
CA PRO A 37 19.17 -4.38 -9.36
C PRO A 37 19.51 -5.87 -9.37
N SER A 38 20.68 -6.26 -8.90
CA SER A 38 21.12 -7.65 -8.88
C SER A 38 20.85 -8.36 -7.55
N ASP A 39 20.35 -7.64 -6.55
CA ASP A 39 20.06 -8.21 -5.23
C ASP A 39 18.61 -7.87 -4.88
N ARG A 40 17.69 -8.76 -5.30
CA ARG A 40 16.25 -8.55 -5.14
C ARG A 40 15.65 -9.64 -4.26
N ASN A 41 14.69 -9.23 -3.43
CA ASN A 41 13.94 -10.13 -2.56
C ASN A 41 12.46 -10.02 -2.92
N GLN A 42 11.78 -11.15 -3.03
CA GLN A 42 10.35 -11.17 -3.28
C GLN A 42 9.60 -10.77 -2.02
N VAL A 43 8.50 -10.05 -2.20
CA VAL A 43 7.69 -9.59 -1.08
C VAL A 43 6.22 -9.63 -1.43
N THR A 44 5.41 -9.97 -0.45
CA THR A 44 3.95 -9.86 -0.50
C THR A 44 3.52 -8.94 0.63
N VAL A 45 2.62 -8.01 0.32
CA VAL A 45 2.12 -7.06 1.32
C VAL A 45 0.61 -7.02 1.22
N GLU A 46 -0.05 -7.18 2.34
CA GLU A 46 -1.49 -6.94 2.42
C GLU A 46 -1.71 -5.56 3.00
N LEU A 47 -2.45 -4.72 2.29
CA LEU A 47 -2.75 -3.36 2.71
C LEU A 47 -4.24 -3.16 2.92
N LYS A 48 -4.57 -2.33 3.89
CA LYS A 48 -5.94 -1.93 4.16
C LYS A 48 -5.99 -0.44 4.42
N TRP A 49 -6.79 0.26 3.64
CA TRP A 49 -7.01 1.70 3.76
C TRP A 49 -8.49 1.95 4.04
N ASP A 50 -8.79 2.56 5.17
CA ASP A 50 -10.19 2.80 5.57
C ASP A 50 -10.63 4.25 5.32
N GLY A 51 -9.83 5.02 4.60
CA GLY A 51 -10.09 6.44 4.37
C GLY A 51 -9.33 7.36 5.31
N LYS A 52 -8.77 6.84 6.38
CA LYS A 52 -8.01 7.62 7.36
C LYS A 52 -6.73 6.94 7.78
N ALA A 53 -6.77 5.64 8.00
CA ALA A 53 -5.63 4.89 8.50
C ALA A 53 -5.20 3.83 7.50
N LEU A 54 -3.90 3.68 7.35
CA LEU A 54 -3.29 2.63 6.55
C LEU A 54 -2.71 1.58 7.49
N THR A 55 -3.14 0.35 7.31
CA THR A 55 -2.63 -0.79 8.04
C THR A 55 -2.20 -1.87 7.06
N GLY A 56 -1.39 -2.80 7.51
CA GLY A 56 -0.97 -3.87 6.64
C GLY A 56 -0.01 -4.85 7.29
N THR A 57 0.26 -5.92 6.55
CA THR A 57 1.14 -6.99 6.97
C THR A 57 2.07 -7.34 5.82
N VAL A 58 3.36 -7.39 6.09
CA VAL A 58 4.38 -7.82 5.13
C VAL A 58 4.57 -9.32 5.28
N ASN A 59 4.57 -10.04 4.15
CA ASN A 59 4.76 -11.48 4.08
C ASN A 59 3.83 -12.25 5.03
N PRO A 60 2.51 -12.12 4.87
CA PRO A 60 1.55 -12.68 5.83
C PRO A 60 1.65 -14.19 6.01
N ASP A 61 2.14 -14.91 4.99
CA ASP A 61 2.22 -16.37 5.03
C ASP A 61 3.60 -16.90 5.43
N SER A 62 4.59 -16.04 5.60
CA SER A 62 5.97 -16.49 5.84
C SER A 62 6.76 -15.53 6.73
N GLY A 63 6.43 -15.47 8.00
CA GLY A 63 7.08 -14.54 8.92
C GLY A 63 6.46 -13.16 8.86
N PRO A 64 5.18 -13.05 9.26
CA PRO A 64 4.44 -11.80 9.11
C PRO A 64 5.01 -10.67 9.95
N VAL A 65 5.06 -9.47 9.33
CA VAL A 65 5.49 -8.25 9.99
C VAL A 65 4.39 -7.22 9.85
N GLN A 66 3.88 -6.73 10.97
CA GLN A 66 2.85 -5.70 10.97
C GLN A 66 3.47 -4.34 10.65
N LEU A 67 2.84 -3.62 9.74
CA LEU A 67 3.24 -2.24 9.46
C LEU A 67 2.87 -1.33 10.63
N GLN A 68 3.72 -0.35 10.88
CA GLN A 68 3.53 0.64 11.94
C GLN A 68 3.58 2.03 11.35
N LYS A 69 2.93 3.00 11.98
CA LYS A 69 3.00 4.42 11.60
C LYS A 69 2.86 4.65 10.09
N SER A 70 1.94 3.91 9.48
CA SER A 70 1.75 3.98 8.03
C SER A 70 0.71 5.02 7.67
N THR A 71 0.97 5.76 6.61
CA THR A 71 0.07 6.82 6.14
C THR A 71 -0.04 6.81 4.63
N PHE A 72 -1.14 7.33 4.14
CA PHE A 72 -1.38 7.49 2.72
C PHE A 72 -2.02 8.85 2.46
N ASP A 73 -1.49 9.57 1.49
CA ASP A 73 -2.08 10.83 1.04
C ASP A 73 -2.78 10.61 -0.31
N PRO A 74 -4.12 10.56 -0.33
CA PRO A 74 -4.83 10.31 -1.58
C PRO A 74 -4.70 11.43 -2.61
N LYS A 75 -4.31 12.63 -2.20
CA LYS A 75 -4.12 13.74 -3.14
C LYS A 75 -2.85 13.59 -3.97
N THR A 76 -1.78 13.12 -3.35
CA THR A 76 -0.48 13.01 -4.01
C THR A 76 -0.12 11.58 -4.37
N GLY A 77 -0.76 10.60 -3.74
CA GLY A 77 -0.40 9.20 -3.88
C GLY A 77 0.74 8.77 -2.96
N ALA A 78 1.21 9.65 -2.08
CA ALA A 78 2.34 9.36 -1.21
C ALA A 78 1.97 8.28 -0.18
N VAL A 79 2.79 7.24 -0.08
CA VAL A 79 2.62 6.13 0.84
C VAL A 79 3.84 6.07 1.73
N HIS A 80 3.63 6.15 3.05
CA HIS A 80 4.69 6.00 4.03
C HIS A 80 4.38 4.78 4.89
N MET A 81 5.36 3.90 5.03
CA MET A 81 5.21 2.69 5.83
C MET A 81 6.43 2.52 6.71
N GLU A 82 6.23 1.94 7.90
CA GLU A 82 7.32 1.57 8.78
C GLU A 82 7.13 0.14 9.25
N ALA A 83 8.23 -0.58 9.35
CA ALA A 83 8.21 -1.97 9.77
C ALA A 83 9.38 -2.25 10.70
N MET A 84 9.12 -3.02 11.77
CA MET A 84 10.14 -3.46 12.69
C MET A 84 10.31 -4.96 12.54
N THR A 85 11.53 -5.41 12.28
CA THR A 85 11.83 -6.84 12.14
C THR A 85 12.87 -7.25 13.17
N PRO A 86 12.92 -8.56 13.54
CA PRO A 86 13.96 -9.02 14.43
C PRO A 86 15.34 -8.77 13.84
N GLY A 87 16.20 -8.14 14.62
CA GLY A 87 17.56 -7.87 14.22
C GLY A 87 18.55 -8.73 14.99
N ARG A 88 19.82 -8.53 14.66
CA ARG A 88 20.90 -9.21 15.35
C ARG A 88 21.16 -8.53 16.69
N GLY A 89 21.57 -9.34 17.68
CA GLY A 89 21.96 -8.79 18.98
C GLY A 89 20.81 -8.23 19.80
N GLY A 90 19.56 -8.59 19.48
CA GLY A 90 18.40 -8.16 20.25
C GLY A 90 17.84 -6.80 19.90
N SER A 91 18.48 -6.06 18.99
CA SER A 91 17.96 -4.77 18.53
C SER A 91 17.18 -4.96 17.24
N PRO A 92 15.92 -4.52 17.17
CA PRO A 92 15.14 -4.69 15.94
C PRO A 92 15.66 -3.79 14.83
N TYR A 93 15.47 -4.24 13.58
CA TYR A 93 15.68 -3.39 12.43
C TYR A 93 14.43 -2.56 12.18
N HIS A 94 14.62 -1.27 12.05
CA HIS A 94 13.53 -0.35 11.77
C HIS A 94 13.62 0.09 10.32
N TYR A 95 12.69 -0.40 9.50
CA TYR A 95 12.61 -0.02 8.10
C TYR A 95 11.69 1.17 7.92
N ILE A 96 12.16 2.16 7.19
CA ILE A 96 11.36 3.31 6.78
C ILE A 96 11.18 3.22 5.28
N ILE A 97 9.94 3.20 4.83
CA ILE A 97 9.57 2.90 3.46
C ILE A 97 8.71 4.04 2.92
N ASP A 98 9.16 4.67 1.87
CA ASP A 98 8.44 5.77 1.23
C ASP A 98 8.26 5.49 -0.24
N GLY A 99 7.03 5.58 -0.69
CA GLY A 99 6.71 5.33 -2.08
C GLY A 99 5.56 6.17 -2.57
N LYS A 100 5.17 5.91 -3.79
CA LYS A 100 4.08 6.62 -4.43
C LYS A 100 3.19 5.63 -5.18
N LEU A 101 1.90 5.75 -4.96
CA LEU A 101 0.91 4.97 -5.68
C LEU A 101 0.67 5.57 -7.05
N ASP A 102 0.79 4.74 -8.08
CA ASP A 102 0.44 5.07 -9.45
C ASP A 102 -0.41 3.93 -10.00
N ARG A 103 -1.72 4.12 -10.01
CA ARG A 103 -2.70 3.10 -10.44
C ARG A 103 -2.62 1.85 -9.57
N THR A 104 -1.98 0.80 -10.08
CA THR A 104 -1.86 -0.49 -9.38
C THR A 104 -0.45 -0.79 -8.92
N THR A 105 0.41 0.21 -8.92
CA THR A 105 1.82 0.05 -8.57
C THR A 105 2.20 1.03 -7.47
N ILE A 106 2.96 0.55 -6.49
CA ILE A 106 3.62 1.40 -5.50
C ILE A 106 5.11 1.17 -5.66
N ALA A 107 5.84 2.24 -5.89
CA ALA A 107 7.29 2.19 -6.05
C ALA A 107 7.93 3.29 -5.22
N GLY A 108 9.13 3.03 -4.73
CA GLY A 108 9.84 4.01 -3.92
C GLY A 108 11.11 3.46 -3.33
N THR A 109 11.45 3.94 -2.15
CA THR A 109 12.69 3.62 -1.48
C THR A 109 12.44 3.11 -0.06
N TRP A 110 13.41 2.38 0.45
CA TRP A 110 13.42 1.93 1.83
C TRP A 110 14.80 2.19 2.42
N ASN A 111 14.84 2.33 3.75
CA ASN A 111 16.12 2.41 4.43
C ASN A 111 15.99 1.85 5.86
N HIS A 112 17.10 1.35 6.38
CA HIS A 112 17.28 1.07 7.80
C HIS A 112 18.74 1.25 8.12
N GLU A 113 19.05 2.05 9.14
CA GLU A 113 20.41 2.43 9.49
C GLU A 113 21.14 3.00 8.28
N SER A 114 22.28 2.40 7.89
CA SER A 114 23.05 2.84 6.71
C SER A 114 22.68 2.10 5.44
N PHE A 115 21.75 1.13 5.51
CA PHE A 115 21.30 0.40 4.34
C PHE A 115 20.12 1.08 3.69
N LYS A 116 20.08 1.05 2.37
CA LYS A 116 19.00 1.65 1.59
C LYS A 116 18.86 0.95 0.25
N GLY A 117 17.71 1.12 -0.36
CA GLY A 117 17.44 0.56 -1.67
C GLY A 117 16.07 1.00 -2.18
N ASP A 118 15.56 0.28 -3.15
CA ASP A 118 14.27 0.57 -3.73
C ASP A 118 13.34 -0.63 -3.65
N PHE A 119 12.08 -0.38 -3.99
CA PHE A 119 11.07 -1.43 -4.06
C PHE A 119 10.02 -1.08 -5.10
N LYS A 120 9.34 -2.11 -5.58
CA LYS A 120 8.19 -1.95 -6.44
C LYS A 120 7.22 -3.10 -6.19
N ILE A 121 5.99 -2.77 -5.87
CA ILE A 121 4.93 -3.76 -5.67
C ILE A 121 3.74 -3.42 -6.55
N THR A 122 3.04 -4.44 -7.00
CA THR A 122 1.89 -4.29 -7.87
C THR A 122 0.70 -5.02 -7.25
N LYS A 123 -0.46 -4.40 -7.35
CA LYS A 123 -1.70 -4.97 -6.80
C LYS A 123 -2.15 -6.17 -7.61
N GLN A 124 -2.51 -7.20 -6.90
CA GLN A 124 -3.01 -8.45 -7.48
C GLN A 124 -4.49 -8.38 -7.82
#